data_fd2066bbda40bff6915eb859c04d7789
#
_entry.id   fd2066bbda40bff6915eb859c04d7789
#
_cell.length_a   1.000
_cell.length_b   1.000
_cell.length_c   1.000
_cell.angle_alpha   90.00
_cell.angle_beta   90.00
_cell.angle_gamma   90.00
#
_symmetry.space_group_name_H-M   'P 1'
#
loop_
_entity.id
_entity.type
_entity.pdbx_description
1 polymer ?
#
loop_
_entity_poly.entity_id
_entity_poly.type
_entity_poly.pdbx_seq_one_letter_code
_entity_poly.pdbx_strand_id
1 'polypeptide(L)'
;MASRVFQFSLLIFVAMIFGAHGVSAAEPMAPPDIRTTFFTGQPFTATSPSGTKFTMIFTPDGKMTREPIEQSGTKSAGTWKLNAKGFCTAWGHAAANCFTVVPSGENKWSVQRTATTIATTVAVWSK
;
A
#
# COMPACT_ATOMS: atom_id res chain seq x y z
N MET A 1 -58.47 52.53 -15.26
CA MET A 1 -56.99 52.48 -15.08
C MET A 1 -56.63 51.09 -14.69
N ALA A 2 -56.04 50.33 -15.59
CA ALA A 2 -55.63 48.96 -15.33
C ALA A 2 -54.20 48.95 -14.86
N SER A 3 -53.94 48.59 -13.58
CA SER A 3 -52.61 48.33 -13.05
C SER A 3 -52.18 46.94 -13.49
N ARG A 4 -51.22 46.88 -14.39
CA ARG A 4 -50.53 45.60 -14.71
C ARG A 4 -49.42 45.37 -13.69
N VAL A 5 -49.67 44.42 -12.81
CA VAL A 5 -48.63 43.90 -11.92
C VAL A 5 -47.80 42.96 -12.73
N PHE A 6 -46.55 43.36 -13.01
CA PHE A 6 -45.53 42.48 -13.60
C PHE A 6 -45.02 41.57 -12.50
N GLN A 7 -45.41 40.29 -12.56
CA GLN A 7 -44.81 39.26 -11.74
C GLN A 7 -43.48 38.83 -12.38
N PHE A 8 -42.38 39.26 -11.78
CA PHE A 8 -41.05 38.71 -12.09
C PHE A 8 -40.93 37.35 -11.41
N SER A 9 -41.06 36.30 -12.19
CA SER A 9 -40.68 34.95 -11.75
C SER A 9 -39.16 34.84 -11.72
N LEU A 10 -38.62 34.83 -10.52
CA LEU A 10 -37.21 34.60 -10.28
C LEU A 10 -36.95 33.09 -10.40
N LEU A 11 -36.48 32.65 -11.55
CA LEU A 11 -35.99 31.29 -11.76
C LEU A 11 -34.66 31.13 -11.03
N ILE A 12 -34.72 30.48 -9.86
CA ILE A 12 -33.53 30.07 -9.13
C ILE A 12 -32.95 28.83 -9.84
N PHE A 13 -31.92 29.05 -10.63
CA PHE A 13 -31.07 27.94 -11.13
C PHE A 13 -30.25 27.39 -9.97
N VAL A 14 -30.71 26.28 -9.40
CA VAL A 14 -29.87 25.48 -8.50
C VAL A 14 -28.86 24.74 -9.37
N ALA A 15 -27.65 25.28 -9.48
CA ALA A 15 -26.54 24.58 -10.08
C ALA A 15 -26.14 23.43 -9.14
N MET A 16 -26.57 22.22 -9.47
CA MET A 16 -26.03 21.03 -8.83
C MET A 16 -24.57 20.87 -9.26
N ILE A 17 -23.66 21.28 -8.39
CA ILE A 17 -22.25 21.00 -8.55
C ILE A 17 -22.08 19.51 -8.21
N PHE A 18 -22.11 18.67 -9.23
CA PHE A 18 -21.62 17.29 -9.10
C PHE A 18 -20.11 17.38 -8.90
N GLY A 19 -19.68 17.36 -7.65
CA GLY A 19 -18.27 17.19 -7.34
C GLY A 19 -17.82 15.85 -7.91
N ALA A 20 -17.00 15.88 -8.95
CA ALA A 20 -16.33 14.70 -9.43
C ALA A 20 -15.37 14.25 -8.32
N HIS A 21 -15.75 13.23 -7.55
CA HIS A 21 -14.83 12.53 -6.69
C HIS A 21 -13.92 11.70 -7.59
N GLY A 22 -12.81 12.28 -8.01
CA GLY A 22 -11.75 11.52 -8.68
C GLY A 22 -11.29 10.42 -7.75
N VAL A 23 -11.39 9.14 -8.16
CA VAL A 23 -10.74 8.04 -7.49
C VAL A 23 -9.24 8.24 -7.73
N SER A 24 -8.55 8.92 -6.81
CA SER A 24 -7.10 8.97 -6.87
C SER A 24 -6.55 7.59 -6.55
N ALA A 25 -5.68 7.05 -7.42
CA ALA A 25 -4.92 5.84 -7.12
C ALA A 25 -4.19 6.03 -5.78
N ALA A 26 -4.19 5.00 -4.93
CA ALA A 26 -3.46 5.05 -3.68
C ALA A 26 -1.98 5.30 -3.94
N GLU A 27 -1.41 6.26 -3.23
CA GLU A 27 0.01 6.56 -3.33
C GLU A 27 0.85 5.56 -2.54
N PRO A 28 2.06 5.24 -3.00
CA PRO A 28 2.98 4.44 -2.21
C PRO A 28 3.28 5.08 -0.85
N MET A 29 3.44 4.25 0.17
CA MET A 29 3.87 4.71 1.49
C MET A 29 5.26 5.33 1.41
N ALA A 30 5.45 6.44 2.12
CA ALA A 30 6.79 7.00 2.31
C ALA A 30 7.67 6.02 3.11
N PRO A 31 8.97 5.90 2.80
CA PRO A 31 9.86 4.98 3.52
C PRO A 31 9.83 5.09 5.05
N PRO A 32 9.79 6.29 5.67
CA PRO A 32 9.64 6.40 7.12
C PRO A 32 8.35 5.77 7.67
N ASP A 33 7.26 5.83 6.91
CA ASP A 33 5.98 5.26 7.30
C ASP A 33 5.99 3.73 7.19
N ILE A 34 6.68 3.18 6.20
CA ILE A 34 6.89 1.73 6.10
C ILE A 34 7.63 1.23 7.33
N ARG A 35 8.70 1.94 7.71
CA ARG A 35 9.50 1.59 8.87
C ARG A 35 8.68 1.59 10.16
N THR A 36 7.93 2.64 10.42
CA THR A 36 7.13 2.77 11.66
C THR A 36 5.95 1.81 11.71
N THR A 37 5.43 1.42 10.55
CA THR A 37 4.28 0.51 10.47
C THR A 37 4.70 -0.97 10.53
N PHE A 38 5.76 -1.35 9.83
CA PHE A 38 6.11 -2.76 9.63
C PHE A 38 7.44 -3.19 10.22
N PHE A 39 8.43 -2.29 10.32
CA PHE A 39 9.79 -2.66 10.69
C PHE A 39 10.07 -2.42 12.18
N THR A 40 9.16 -2.89 13.01
CA THR A 40 9.12 -2.66 14.46
C THR A 40 9.53 -3.87 15.29
N GLY A 41 9.80 -5.02 14.66
CA GLY A 41 10.01 -6.29 15.33
C GLY A 41 8.71 -7.05 15.61
N GLN A 42 7.54 -6.46 15.32
CA GLN A 42 6.26 -7.15 15.46
C GLN A 42 5.94 -7.98 14.22
N PRO A 43 5.34 -9.18 14.37
CA PRO A 43 4.98 -10.01 13.25
C PRO A 43 3.80 -9.42 12.46
N PHE A 44 3.81 -9.64 11.16
CA PHE A 44 2.68 -9.40 10.27
C PHE A 44 2.61 -10.51 9.21
N THR A 45 1.50 -10.58 8.49
CA THR A 45 1.28 -11.63 7.48
C THR A 45 1.57 -11.10 6.08
N ALA A 46 2.30 -11.90 5.30
CA ALA A 46 2.47 -11.69 3.87
C ALA A 46 1.82 -12.84 3.10
N THR A 47 1.03 -12.52 2.08
CA THR A 47 0.42 -13.50 1.19
C THR A 47 1.02 -13.36 -0.20
N SER A 48 1.59 -14.44 -0.74
CA SER A 48 2.12 -14.45 -2.11
C SER A 48 0.99 -14.46 -3.15
N PRO A 49 1.27 -14.17 -4.44
CA PRO A 49 0.25 -14.27 -5.50
C PRO A 49 -0.37 -15.67 -5.62
N SER A 50 0.35 -16.72 -5.25
CA SER A 50 -0.15 -18.10 -5.22
C SER A 50 -1.00 -18.44 -4.00
N GLY A 51 -1.18 -17.49 -3.06
CA GLY A 51 -1.96 -17.67 -1.85
C GLY A 51 -1.19 -18.25 -0.66
N THR A 52 0.11 -18.47 -0.79
CA THR A 52 0.95 -18.92 0.33
C THR A 52 1.12 -17.81 1.34
N LYS A 53 0.86 -18.11 2.62
CA LYS A 53 0.96 -17.16 3.73
C LYS A 53 2.24 -17.35 4.52
N PHE A 54 2.83 -16.24 4.91
CA PHE A 54 4.04 -16.20 5.71
C PHE A 54 3.88 -15.26 6.90
N THR A 55 4.48 -15.62 8.02
CA THR A 55 4.74 -14.67 9.10
C THR A 55 6.05 -13.94 8.79
N MET A 56 5.99 -12.62 8.74
CA MET A 56 7.13 -11.74 8.49
C MET A 56 7.48 -11.00 9.77
N ILE A 57 8.76 -10.90 10.06
CA ILE A 57 9.29 -10.05 11.14
C ILE A 57 10.45 -9.25 10.58
N PHE A 58 10.32 -7.92 10.64
CA PHE A 58 11.39 -6.99 10.30
C PHE A 58 11.80 -6.25 11.57
N THR A 59 13.04 -6.37 11.95
CA THR A 59 13.58 -5.71 13.15
C THR A 59 14.26 -4.41 12.81
N PRO A 60 14.25 -3.40 13.73
CA PRO A 60 14.83 -2.08 13.46
C PRO A 60 16.32 -2.09 13.11
N ASP A 61 17.04 -3.15 13.45
CA ASP A 61 18.47 -3.33 13.16
C ASP A 61 18.78 -3.75 11.71
N GLY A 62 17.78 -3.81 10.83
CA GLY A 62 17.96 -4.16 9.42
C GLY A 62 17.89 -5.65 9.12
N LYS A 63 17.40 -6.46 10.04
CA LYS A 63 17.21 -7.91 9.86
C LYS A 63 15.75 -8.24 9.61
N MET A 64 15.50 -9.33 8.91
CA MET A 64 14.16 -9.85 8.68
C MET A 64 14.13 -11.36 8.67
N THR A 65 12.95 -11.92 8.98
CA THR A 65 12.68 -13.35 8.89
C THR A 65 11.35 -13.58 8.18
N ARG A 66 11.25 -14.72 7.53
CA ARG A 66 10.02 -15.20 6.89
C ARG A 66 9.82 -16.66 7.23
N GLU A 67 8.62 -17.00 7.68
CA GLU A 67 8.26 -18.36 8.05
C GLU A 67 6.88 -18.72 7.44
N PRO A 68 6.77 -19.83 6.68
CA PRO A 68 5.47 -20.30 6.19
C PRO A 68 4.52 -20.62 7.34
N ILE A 69 3.25 -20.21 7.24
CA ILE A 69 2.26 -20.44 8.30
C ILE A 69 1.70 -21.86 8.25
N GLU A 70 1.38 -22.38 7.06
CA GLU A 70 0.64 -23.64 6.88
C GLU A 70 1.48 -24.79 6.36
N GLN A 71 2.74 -24.56 6.06
CA GLN A 71 3.66 -25.58 5.55
C GLN A 71 4.79 -25.79 6.52
N SER A 72 5.21 -27.06 6.70
CA SER A 72 6.48 -27.37 7.32
C SER A 72 7.62 -26.86 6.43
N GLY A 73 7.89 -25.57 6.51
CA GLY A 73 8.93 -24.91 5.74
C GLY A 73 10.03 -24.39 6.66
N THR A 74 11.20 -24.23 6.10
CA THR A 74 12.33 -23.64 6.80
C THR A 74 12.14 -22.14 6.92
N LYS A 75 12.34 -21.60 8.11
CA LYS A 75 12.43 -20.17 8.36
C LYS A 75 13.60 -19.59 7.56
N SER A 76 13.32 -18.56 6.77
CA SER A 76 14.34 -17.83 6.02
C SER A 76 14.72 -16.55 6.73
N ALA A 77 15.99 -16.18 6.67
CA ALA A 77 16.51 -14.95 7.25
C ALA A 77 17.16 -14.09 6.16
N GLY A 78 17.05 -12.80 6.30
CA GLY A 78 17.63 -11.84 5.38
C GLY A 78 17.85 -10.48 6.02
N THR A 79 18.13 -9.50 5.20
CA THR A 79 18.36 -8.10 5.59
C THR A 79 17.47 -7.16 4.80
N TRP A 80 17.17 -6.01 5.36
CA TRP A 80 16.43 -4.95 4.70
C TRP A 80 17.11 -3.60 4.84
N LYS A 81 16.83 -2.71 3.90
CA LYS A 81 17.19 -1.27 3.98
C LYS A 81 16.06 -0.47 3.35
N LEU A 82 15.91 0.77 3.79
CA LEU A 82 15.08 1.75 3.10
C LEU A 82 15.82 2.33 1.89
N ASN A 83 15.07 2.72 0.86
CA ASN A 83 15.56 3.53 -0.24
C ASN A 83 14.65 4.77 -0.43
N ALA A 84 14.85 5.53 -1.50
CA ALA A 84 14.08 6.75 -1.74
C ALA A 84 12.58 6.51 -1.98
N LYS A 85 12.19 5.31 -2.43
CA LYS A 85 10.80 4.98 -2.83
C LYS A 85 10.12 3.94 -1.95
N GLY A 86 10.86 3.20 -1.17
CA GLY A 86 10.34 2.10 -0.37
C GLY A 86 11.45 1.39 0.39
N PHE A 87 11.62 0.11 0.11
CA PHE A 87 12.62 -0.71 0.79
C PHE A 87 13.22 -1.76 -0.16
N CYS A 88 14.37 -2.28 0.23
CA CYS A 88 15.04 -3.38 -0.47
C CYS A 88 15.32 -4.51 0.50
N THR A 89 15.23 -5.75 0.03
CA THR A 89 15.55 -6.94 0.81
C THR A 89 16.60 -7.78 0.12
N ALA A 90 17.44 -8.44 0.91
CA ALA A 90 18.40 -9.43 0.43
C ALA A 90 18.31 -10.71 1.28
N TRP A 91 18.19 -11.84 0.62
CA TRP A 91 18.12 -13.16 1.24
C TRP A 91 19.46 -13.86 1.08
N GLY A 92 20.11 -14.21 2.20
CA GLY A 92 21.41 -14.86 2.16
C GLY A 92 22.44 -14.05 1.34
N HIS A 93 23.02 -14.68 0.32
CA HIS A 93 23.97 -14.06 -0.61
C HIS A 93 23.35 -13.58 -1.92
N ALA A 94 22.03 -13.64 -2.05
CA ALA A 94 21.33 -13.17 -3.24
C ALA A 94 21.38 -11.64 -3.37
N ALA A 95 21.28 -11.15 -4.61
CA ALA A 95 21.16 -9.71 -4.88
C ALA A 95 19.89 -9.13 -4.24
N ALA A 96 19.98 -7.87 -3.83
CA ALA A 96 18.84 -7.17 -3.26
C ALA A 96 17.75 -6.91 -4.30
N ASN A 97 16.49 -7.05 -3.89
CA ASN A 97 15.32 -6.62 -4.63
C ASN A 97 14.64 -5.47 -3.90
N CYS A 98 14.16 -4.48 -4.64
CA CYS A 98 13.52 -3.29 -4.08
C CYS A 98 12.04 -3.24 -4.40
N PHE A 99 11.28 -2.67 -3.48
CA PHE A 99 9.82 -2.68 -3.49
C PHE A 99 9.25 -1.35 -3.02
N THR A 100 8.02 -1.09 -3.47
CA THR A 100 7.12 -0.09 -2.90
C THR A 100 5.99 -0.78 -2.15
N VAL A 101 5.41 -0.08 -1.17
CA VAL A 101 4.25 -0.55 -0.42
C VAL A 101 3.10 0.41 -0.68
N VAL A 102 1.98 -0.11 -1.16
CA VAL A 102 0.81 0.69 -1.54
C VAL A 102 -0.40 0.22 -0.76
N PRO A 103 -1.11 1.11 -0.04
CA PRO A 103 -2.35 0.73 0.62
C PRO A 103 -3.36 0.14 -0.38
N SER A 104 -3.95 -1.01 -0.07
CA SER A 104 -4.85 -1.73 -0.96
C SER A 104 -6.19 -2.12 -0.34
N GLY A 105 -6.43 -1.73 0.88
CA GLY A 105 -7.66 -2.00 1.61
C GLY A 105 -7.48 -1.75 3.10
N GLU A 106 -8.50 -2.03 3.88
CA GLU A 106 -8.42 -1.93 5.33
C GLU A 106 -7.41 -2.96 5.87
N ASN A 107 -6.39 -2.49 6.56
CA ASN A 107 -5.29 -3.32 7.10
C ASN A 107 -4.60 -4.20 6.05
N LYS A 108 -4.58 -3.75 4.80
CA LYS A 108 -3.93 -4.45 3.69
C LYS A 108 -3.09 -3.50 2.84
N TRP A 109 -1.96 -4.02 2.37
CA TRP A 109 -1.01 -3.29 1.53
C TRP A 109 -0.46 -4.20 0.45
N SER A 110 -0.42 -3.69 -0.78
CA SER A 110 0.25 -4.36 -1.90
C SER A 110 1.73 -4.02 -1.89
N VAL A 111 2.58 -5.04 -1.95
CA VAL A 111 4.01 -4.88 -2.13
C VAL A 111 4.34 -5.09 -3.59
N GLN A 112 4.92 -4.08 -4.22
CA GLN A 112 5.16 -4.05 -5.65
C GLN A 112 6.66 -3.96 -5.94
N ARG A 113 7.12 -4.71 -6.93
CA ARG A 113 8.50 -4.66 -7.40
C ARG A 113 8.73 -3.41 -8.24
N THR A 114 9.82 -2.70 -7.98
CA THR A 114 10.15 -1.41 -8.64
C THR A 114 11.13 -1.53 -9.79
N ALA A 115 11.68 -2.71 -10.05
CA ALA A 115 12.73 -2.92 -11.08
C ALA A 115 12.22 -2.89 -12.53
N THR A 116 10.92 -2.76 -12.77
CA THR A 116 10.31 -2.75 -14.11
C THR A 116 9.42 -1.52 -14.30
N THR A 117 9.20 -1.13 -15.56
CA THR A 117 8.26 -0.05 -15.93
C THR A 117 6.80 -0.38 -15.60
N ILE A 118 6.49 -1.67 -15.37
CA ILE A 118 5.17 -2.16 -14.99
C ILE A 118 5.23 -2.60 -13.53
N ALA A 119 4.41 -2.00 -12.68
CA ALA A 119 4.30 -2.40 -11.27
C ALA A 119 3.71 -3.83 -11.18
N THR A 120 4.45 -4.72 -10.53
CA THR A 120 4.02 -6.10 -10.29
C THR A 120 3.87 -6.33 -8.80
N THR A 121 2.67 -6.71 -8.36
CA THR A 121 2.43 -7.10 -6.98
C THR A 121 3.07 -8.45 -6.69
N VAL A 122 3.98 -8.48 -5.72
CA VAL A 122 4.70 -9.70 -5.32
C VAL A 122 4.20 -10.26 -4.00
N ALA A 123 3.50 -9.47 -3.21
CA ALA A 123 2.86 -9.90 -1.96
C ALA A 123 1.77 -8.93 -1.55
N VAL A 124 0.86 -9.39 -0.71
CA VAL A 124 -0.06 -8.56 0.05
C VAL A 124 0.28 -8.69 1.52
N TRP A 125 0.57 -7.59 2.17
CA TRP A 125 0.79 -7.54 3.61
C TRP A 125 -0.50 -7.21 4.35
N SER A 126 -0.68 -7.79 5.51
CA SER A 126 -1.83 -7.54 6.39
C SER A 126 -1.43 -7.55 7.87
N LYS A 127 -2.19 -6.78 8.65
CA LYS A 127 -2.04 -6.66 10.10
C LYS A 127 -3.39 -6.85 10.79
#